data_760224ff5b6071d58cf6108d8714753b
#
_entry.id   760224ff5b6071d58cf6108d8714753b
#
_cell.length_a   1.000
_cell.length_b   1.000
_cell.length_c   1.000
_cell.angle_alpha   90.00
_cell.angle_beta   90.00
_cell.angle_gamma   90.00
#
_symmetry.space_group_name_H-M   'P 1'
#
loop_
_entity.id
_entity.type
_entity.pdbx_description
1 polymer ?
#
loop_
_entity_poly.entity_id
_entity_poly.type
_entity_poly.pdbx_seq_one_letter_code
_entity_poly.pdbx_strand_id
1 'polypeptide(L)'
;MPDDLAEDKNGTAGAATPPEGNESFDEQPMIRPGVRSVMRPGVVRVIGKVAPRAGNVRPVVRPGGQRYNPGQARTTGNVQTYIRPVQRQNGNGNEDFSGRGGSYDSQSRGPNFDGVVDDRVLPDAGLPTEYVEGFLDITPDGHGYLRPKMIPSSKDVYISASQVRRFNLRPGDMVGGQAREPKENERYWGLLKVEKVNTLPAEEAANRPDFDSLTAVFPDEQLKLETEPEILSTRIIDLIAPIGKGQRGLIVAQPKAGKTWLLKEIAEALSKNYPDMHLMAVLIGERPEEVTEITRSLKGEVAASHFDEPPLEQVRIAELALERAKRLVELKKDVFVLLDSITRLARAYNMIAPDSGKTLSGGFSAGAIYPAKKAFGAARKFEEGGSLTILGTCLVDTGSRQDDLVYEEFKGTGNMELHLDRKLADRRIFPSFELVRSGTRGEEKLLGDRLEKVIQLRRMLDLLDNDERTELLINKMKKTKSNDEFLRDLSKVG
;
A
#
# COMPACT_ATOMS: atom_id res chain seq x y z
N MET A 1 -26.04 65.80 -7.79
CA MET A 1 -26.15 67.18 -7.26
C MET A 1 -26.29 67.15 -5.77
N PRO A 2 -25.67 68.04 -5.05
CA PRO A 2 -24.21 68.27 -4.99
C PRO A 2 -23.73 68.28 -3.54
N ASP A 3 -22.47 68.31 -3.45
CA ASP A 3 -21.57 69.29 -2.79
C ASP A 3 -21.28 68.97 -1.34
N ASP A 4 -20.17 69.23 -0.75
CA ASP A 4 -18.94 69.93 -1.17
C ASP A 4 -17.94 69.79 -0.04
N LEU A 5 -16.64 69.85 -0.40
CA LEU A 5 -15.54 70.62 0.21
C LEU A 5 -15.13 70.27 1.66
N ALA A 6 -13.92 70.34 2.06
CA ALA A 6 -12.61 70.76 1.53
C ALA A 6 -11.57 70.53 2.65
N GLU A 7 -10.34 70.32 2.25
CA GLU A 7 -9.08 70.91 2.66
C GLU A 7 -8.83 71.27 4.13
N ASP A 8 -7.72 70.82 4.69
CA ASP A 8 -6.46 71.61 4.74
C ASP A 8 -5.33 70.85 5.42
N LYS A 9 -4.23 70.66 4.78
CA LYS A 9 -2.86 71.28 4.81
C LYS A 9 -2.09 71.22 6.11
N ASN A 10 -0.85 70.81 5.88
CA ASN A 10 0.42 71.22 6.50
C ASN A 10 0.76 70.64 7.87
N GLY A 11 1.94 70.16 8.10
CA GLY A 11 3.26 70.56 7.71
C GLY A 11 4.37 69.73 8.35
N THR A 12 5.34 69.62 7.60
CA THR A 12 6.79 69.77 7.84
C THR A 12 7.53 68.93 8.87
N ALA A 13 8.39 68.10 8.36
CA ALA A 13 9.84 68.06 8.54
C ALA A 13 10.43 67.86 9.95
N GLY A 14 11.33 66.89 10.01
CA GLY A 14 12.28 66.72 11.09
C GLY A 14 13.17 65.51 10.90
N ALA A 15 14.22 65.63 10.12
CA ALA A 15 15.35 64.72 10.07
C ALA A 15 16.19 64.84 11.34
N ALA A 16 16.66 63.68 11.85
CA ALA A 16 17.87 63.61 12.66
C ALA A 16 18.49 62.23 12.62
N THR A 17 19.71 62.20 12.10
CA THR A 17 20.71 61.13 12.11
C THR A 17 21.45 61.07 13.45
N PRO A 18 22.33 60.05 13.66
CA PRO A 18 22.59 59.38 14.95
C PRO A 18 23.77 59.94 15.71
N PRO A 19 24.16 59.43 16.84
CA PRO A 19 25.56 59.46 17.25
C PRO A 19 26.24 58.12 17.33
N GLU A 20 27.44 58.09 16.79
CA GLU A 20 28.53 57.17 17.04
C GLU A 20 28.99 57.21 18.49
N GLY A 21 29.51 56.10 18.97
CA GLY A 21 30.22 56.00 20.24
C GLY A 21 31.02 54.71 20.30
N ASN A 22 32.30 54.81 20.02
CA ASN A 22 33.40 53.89 20.20
C ASN A 22 33.58 53.44 21.64
N GLU A 23 34.11 52.21 21.78
CA GLU A 23 35.26 51.77 22.64
C GLU A 23 35.28 50.26 22.60
N SER A 24 36.17 49.51 22.00
CA SER A 24 37.61 49.18 22.10
C SER A 24 38.03 48.39 23.31
N PHE A 25 38.88 47.38 22.99
CA PHE A 25 39.74 46.51 23.83
C PHE A 25 39.08 45.24 24.38
N ASP A 26 39.65 43.98 24.33
CA ASP A 26 41.03 43.57 24.06
C ASP A 26 41.08 42.09 23.67
N GLU A 27 42.00 41.80 22.80
CA GLU A 27 43.03 40.77 22.73
C GLU A 27 42.70 39.25 22.80
N GLN A 28 43.14 38.65 21.71
CA GLN A 28 43.47 37.23 21.51
C GLN A 28 44.67 36.76 22.33
N PRO A 29 44.91 35.43 22.37
CA PRO A 29 46.08 35.03 21.58
C PRO A 29 45.90 33.78 20.69
N MET A 30 46.56 33.89 19.60
CA MET A 30 46.90 32.86 18.61
C MET A 30 47.82 31.77 19.18
N ILE A 31 47.69 30.55 18.67
CA ILE A 31 48.84 29.66 18.44
C ILE A 31 48.68 28.95 17.09
N ARG A 32 49.59 29.20 16.21
CA ARG A 32 50.07 28.36 15.09
C ARG A 32 51.51 27.93 15.44
N PRO A 33 52.21 27.05 14.70
CA PRO A 33 51.88 26.16 13.57
C PRO A 33 52.67 24.80 13.63
N GLY A 34 52.44 23.96 12.60
CA GLY A 34 53.47 23.12 12.00
C GLY A 34 53.30 21.64 12.23
N VAL A 35 53.11 20.84 11.19
CA VAL A 35 54.20 20.24 10.42
C VAL A 35 53.59 19.53 9.17
N ARG A 36 54.08 19.87 8.01
CA ARG A 36 53.93 19.15 6.75
C ARG A 36 54.68 17.81 6.82
N SER A 37 54.09 16.73 6.39
CA SER A 37 54.88 15.62 5.86
C SER A 37 54.39 15.21 4.49
N VAL A 38 55.35 15.14 3.62
CA VAL A 38 55.31 14.90 2.19
C VAL A 38 55.13 13.40 1.94
N MET A 39 54.16 13.04 1.11
CA MET A 39 54.10 11.69 0.52
C MET A 39 55.02 11.58 -0.66
N ARG A 40 55.77 10.49 -0.71
CA ARG A 40 56.43 9.94 -1.94
C ARG A 40 55.84 8.57 -2.28
N PRO A 41 55.64 8.25 -3.56
CA PRO A 41 55.05 7.01 -4.02
C PRO A 41 56.16 5.94 -4.25
N GLY A 42 55.79 4.67 -4.07
CA GLY A 42 56.67 3.61 -4.49
C GLY A 42 56.27 2.21 -4.07
N VAL A 43 56.06 1.41 -5.11
CA VAL A 43 56.33 -0.04 -5.21
C VAL A 43 55.20 -1.01 -4.88
N VAL A 44 54.62 -1.47 -5.97
CA VAL A 44 53.87 -2.73 -6.10
C VAL A 44 54.87 -3.91 -5.89
N ARG A 45 54.50 -4.82 -4.98
CA ARG A 45 55.08 -6.19 -4.97
C ARG A 45 53.93 -7.20 -4.95
N VAL A 46 53.85 -7.93 -6.03
CA VAL A 46 53.10 -9.18 -6.18
C VAL A 46 53.92 -10.31 -5.56
N ILE A 47 53.36 -11.03 -4.58
CA ILE A 47 53.86 -12.35 -4.12
C ILE A 47 52.56 -13.12 -3.74
N GLY A 48 52.14 -14.16 -4.44
CA GLY A 48 52.66 -15.50 -4.33
C GLY A 48 51.59 -16.33 -3.65
N LYS A 49 50.92 -17.21 -4.38
CA LYS A 49 49.97 -18.25 -3.91
C LYS A 49 50.56 -19.04 -2.74
N VAL A 50 49.83 -19.16 -1.63
CA VAL A 50 50.03 -20.17 -0.58
C VAL A 50 48.81 -21.03 -0.49
N ALA A 51 48.98 -22.33 -0.75
CA ALA A 51 47.96 -23.36 -0.54
C ALA A 51 47.72 -23.65 0.95
N PRO A 52 46.54 -23.99 1.39
CA PRO A 52 46.32 -24.37 2.80
C PRO A 52 46.73 -25.85 3.04
N ARG A 53 47.52 -26.06 4.08
CA ARG A 53 47.88 -27.37 4.62
C ARG A 53 46.67 -28.07 5.22
N ALA A 54 46.50 -29.34 4.86
CA ALA A 54 45.58 -30.28 5.46
C ALA A 54 45.91 -30.52 6.94
N GLY A 55 44.99 -30.23 7.83
CA GLY A 55 45.02 -30.64 9.24
C GLY A 55 44.18 -31.91 9.42
N ASN A 56 44.82 -32.98 9.87
CA ASN A 56 44.22 -34.26 10.23
C ASN A 56 43.17 -34.11 11.33
N VAL A 57 41.93 -34.45 11.03
CA VAL A 57 40.88 -34.74 12.04
C VAL A 57 40.50 -36.22 11.90
N ARG A 58 40.76 -36.98 12.99
CA ARG A 58 40.41 -38.40 13.09
C ARG A 58 38.90 -38.60 13.14
N PRO A 59 38.33 -39.57 12.41
CA PRO A 59 36.89 -39.88 12.48
C PRO A 59 36.60 -40.73 13.73
N VAL A 60 35.56 -40.32 14.47
CA VAL A 60 34.89 -41.12 15.49
C VAL A 60 33.92 -42.05 14.82
N VAL A 61 34.15 -43.35 14.92
CA VAL A 61 33.30 -44.40 14.40
C VAL A 61 32.14 -44.65 15.39
N ARG A 62 30.90 -44.59 14.95
CA ARG A 62 29.76 -45.25 15.57
C ARG A 62 29.18 -46.28 14.63
N PRO A 63 28.82 -47.49 15.08
CA PRO A 63 28.45 -48.59 14.20
C PRO A 63 26.94 -48.61 13.89
N GLY A 64 26.59 -49.00 12.68
CA GLY A 64 25.28 -49.54 12.35
C GLY A 64 24.51 -48.72 11.28
N GLY A 65 24.43 -49.23 10.05
CA GLY A 65 23.33 -48.90 9.13
C GLY A 65 23.72 -48.53 7.71
N GLN A 66 23.74 -49.52 6.85
CA GLN A 66 23.43 -49.56 5.41
C GLN A 66 23.98 -48.46 4.45
N ARG A 67 24.71 -48.97 3.46
CA ARG A 67 25.27 -48.26 2.31
C ARG A 67 24.15 -47.79 1.35
N TYR A 68 24.22 -46.54 0.95
CA TYR A 68 23.44 -45.97 -0.14
C TYR A 68 24.33 -45.76 -1.39
N ASN A 69 23.84 -46.26 -2.50
CA ASN A 69 24.49 -46.18 -3.80
C ASN A 69 23.83 -45.05 -4.62
N PRO A 70 24.57 -44.05 -5.20
CA PRO A 70 23.96 -43.01 -6.00
C PRO A 70 23.99 -43.38 -7.49
N GLY A 71 22.82 -43.56 -8.07
CA GLY A 71 22.66 -43.69 -9.51
C GLY A 71 21.20 -43.90 -9.91
N GLN A 72 20.56 -42.84 -10.30
CA GLN A 72 19.61 -42.66 -11.41
C GLN A 72 18.52 -41.61 -11.08
N ALA A 73 18.55 -40.53 -11.84
CA ALA A 73 17.50 -39.54 -11.91
C ALA A 73 16.25 -40.15 -12.56
N ARG A 74 15.06 -39.94 -11.96
CA ARG A 74 13.78 -39.85 -12.65
C ARG A 74 12.83 -38.90 -11.95
N THR A 75 12.34 -37.97 -12.75
CA THR A 75 11.31 -36.97 -12.54
C THR A 75 9.97 -37.53 -12.15
N THR A 76 9.19 -36.68 -11.51
CA THR A 76 7.71 -36.63 -11.30
C THR A 76 7.23 -37.00 -9.91
N GLY A 77 6.38 -36.11 -9.35
CA GLY A 77 5.35 -36.49 -8.40
C GLY A 77 5.19 -35.57 -7.19
N ASN A 78 4.16 -34.77 -7.23
CA ASN A 78 3.28 -34.28 -6.16
C ASN A 78 3.80 -34.32 -4.71
N VAL A 79 3.95 -33.13 -4.13
CA VAL A 79 4.06 -32.94 -2.68
C VAL A 79 2.64 -32.87 -2.09
N GLN A 80 2.16 -33.96 -1.52
CA GLN A 80 1.02 -33.98 -0.61
C GLN A 80 1.51 -33.71 0.81
N THR A 81 0.99 -32.64 1.39
CA THR A 81 1.21 -32.30 2.79
C THR A 81 0.33 -33.16 3.68
N TYR A 82 0.92 -34.07 4.44
CA TYR A 82 0.22 -34.87 5.44
C TYR A 82 0.11 -34.09 6.76
N ILE A 83 -1.12 -33.79 7.16
CA ILE A 83 -1.46 -33.37 8.52
C ILE A 83 -1.65 -34.62 9.36
N ARG A 84 -0.85 -34.82 10.43
CA ARG A 84 -1.03 -35.91 11.40
C ARG A 84 -2.16 -35.58 12.35
N PRO A 85 -3.12 -36.47 12.58
CA PRO A 85 -4.09 -36.30 13.65
C PRO A 85 -3.49 -36.71 15.01
N VAL A 86 -3.79 -35.90 16.02
CA VAL A 86 -3.45 -36.17 17.43
C VAL A 86 -4.36 -37.23 17.96
N GLN A 87 -3.81 -38.38 18.34
CA GLN A 87 -4.53 -39.44 19.07
C GLN A 87 -4.76 -39.03 20.52
N ARG A 88 -6.01 -38.97 20.95
CA ARG A 88 -6.42 -38.95 22.34
C ARG A 88 -6.37 -40.39 22.89
N GLN A 89 -5.61 -40.60 23.95
CA GLN A 89 -5.64 -41.79 24.76
C GLN A 89 -6.93 -41.86 25.58
N ASN A 90 -7.73 -42.91 25.38
CA ASN A 90 -8.84 -43.29 26.27
C ASN A 90 -8.30 -44.22 27.37
N GLY A 91 -8.53 -43.83 28.62
CA GLY A 91 -8.38 -44.70 29.77
C GLY A 91 -9.67 -45.53 29.97
N ASN A 92 -9.47 -46.81 30.17
CA ASN A 92 -10.47 -47.82 30.49
C ASN A 92 -11.15 -47.59 31.85
N GLY A 93 -12.46 -47.75 31.88
CA GLY A 93 -13.27 -48.03 33.06
C GLY A 93 -14.49 -48.84 32.66
N ASN A 94 -14.45 -50.15 32.89
CA ASN A 94 -15.55 -51.05 32.78
C ASN A 94 -16.58 -50.77 33.88
N GLU A 95 -17.87 -50.68 33.54
CA GLU A 95 -18.97 -51.15 34.38
C GLU A 95 -20.14 -51.61 33.51
N ASP A 96 -20.49 -52.86 33.67
CA ASP A 96 -21.63 -53.55 33.09
C ASP A 96 -22.97 -53.00 33.57
N PHE A 97 -23.91 -52.76 32.65
CA PHE A 97 -25.35 -52.86 32.99
C PHE A 97 -26.13 -53.41 31.78
N SER A 98 -26.63 -54.61 31.99
CA SER A 98 -27.57 -55.32 31.12
C SER A 98 -28.97 -54.71 31.14
N GLY A 99 -29.65 -54.69 29.98
CA GLY A 99 -31.08 -54.85 30.02
C GLY A 99 -31.98 -54.02 29.10
N ARG A 100 -32.56 -54.73 28.17
CA ARG A 100 -33.85 -54.51 27.50
C ARG A 100 -33.87 -53.77 26.17
N GLY A 101 -34.22 -54.60 25.16
CA GLY A 101 -34.49 -54.22 23.80
C GLY A 101 -35.76 -53.41 23.60
N GLY A 102 -35.73 -52.63 22.56
CA GLY A 102 -36.87 -51.95 21.97
C GLY A 102 -36.49 -51.61 20.54
N SER A 103 -37.06 -52.39 19.61
CA SER A 103 -36.99 -52.15 18.18
C SER A 103 -37.68 -50.84 17.85
N TYR A 104 -37.01 -49.94 17.13
CA TYR A 104 -37.69 -48.85 16.43
C TYR A 104 -37.27 -48.81 14.98
N ASP A 105 -38.29 -48.81 14.18
CA ASP A 105 -38.38 -48.80 12.74
C ASP A 105 -37.61 -47.61 12.11
N SER A 106 -36.85 -47.90 11.08
CA SER A 106 -36.23 -46.93 10.21
C SER A 106 -37.25 -46.38 9.21
N GLN A 107 -37.75 -45.16 9.44
CA GLN A 107 -38.37 -44.38 8.40
C GLN A 107 -37.64 -43.04 8.26
N SER A 108 -37.01 -42.92 7.10
CA SER A 108 -36.39 -41.71 6.56
C SER A 108 -37.39 -40.54 6.49
N ARG A 109 -37.17 -39.51 7.26
CA ARG A 109 -37.68 -38.15 7.00
C ARG A 109 -36.53 -37.15 7.09
N GLY A 110 -36.22 -36.55 5.94
CA GLY A 110 -35.33 -35.37 5.89
C GLY A 110 -35.87 -34.23 6.75
N PRO A 111 -35.02 -33.36 7.30
CA PRO A 111 -35.48 -32.22 8.09
C PRO A 111 -36.12 -31.20 7.16
N ASN A 112 -37.45 -31.09 7.22
CA ASN A 112 -38.16 -29.91 6.80
C ASN A 112 -37.73 -28.77 7.75
N PHE A 113 -37.00 -27.80 7.23
CA PHE A 113 -36.84 -26.50 7.88
C PHE A 113 -38.14 -25.71 7.68
N ASP A 114 -39.16 -26.05 8.46
CA ASP A 114 -40.25 -25.11 8.71
C ASP A 114 -39.72 -24.04 9.66
N GLY A 115 -39.86 -22.77 9.25
CA GLY A 115 -39.37 -21.61 9.93
C GLY A 115 -39.91 -21.54 11.38
N VAL A 116 -39.08 -22.00 12.31
CA VAL A 116 -39.26 -21.64 13.72
C VAL A 116 -38.78 -20.22 13.86
N VAL A 117 -39.71 -19.29 13.85
CA VAL A 117 -39.45 -17.94 14.37
C VAL A 117 -39.05 -18.15 15.83
N ASP A 118 -37.79 -17.91 16.12
CA ASP A 118 -37.25 -18.02 17.49
C ASP A 118 -37.82 -16.84 18.32
N ASP A 119 -38.93 -17.06 18.93
CA ASP A 119 -39.62 -16.14 19.86
C ASP A 119 -38.88 -16.00 21.22
N ARG A 120 -37.62 -16.31 21.29
CA ARG A 120 -36.79 -15.97 22.43
C ARG A 120 -36.70 -14.46 22.49
N VAL A 121 -37.40 -13.89 23.43
CA VAL A 121 -37.23 -12.47 23.83
C VAL A 121 -35.74 -12.29 24.09
N LEU A 122 -35.06 -11.59 23.18
CA LEU A 122 -33.64 -11.24 23.35
C LEU A 122 -33.56 -10.49 24.70
N PRO A 123 -32.62 -10.82 25.60
CA PRO A 123 -32.47 -10.17 26.90
C PRO A 123 -32.34 -8.64 26.84
N ASP A 124 -32.09 -8.10 25.66
CA ASP A 124 -31.88 -6.70 25.36
C ASP A 124 -33.08 -6.06 24.60
N ALA A 125 -34.23 -6.76 24.44
CA ALA A 125 -35.42 -6.24 23.82
C ALA A 125 -36.01 -5.13 24.73
N GLY A 126 -35.85 -3.87 24.34
CA GLY A 126 -36.32 -2.69 25.07
C GLY A 126 -35.26 -1.71 25.50
N LEU A 127 -33.97 -2.01 25.26
CA LEU A 127 -32.91 -1.01 25.40
C LEU A 127 -32.93 -0.04 24.19
N PRO A 128 -32.64 1.26 24.43
CA PRO A 128 -32.49 2.20 23.32
C PRO A 128 -31.38 1.72 22.37
N THR A 129 -31.70 1.71 21.08
CA THR A 129 -30.77 1.30 20.01
C THR A 129 -30.51 2.47 19.07
N GLU A 130 -29.32 2.53 18.56
CA GLU A 130 -28.92 3.48 17.52
C GLU A 130 -28.35 2.72 16.30
N TYR A 131 -28.65 3.22 15.09
CA TYR A 131 -28.05 2.68 13.87
C TYR A 131 -26.59 3.13 13.79
N VAL A 132 -25.69 2.16 13.67
CA VAL A 132 -24.25 2.38 13.56
C VAL A 132 -23.70 1.72 12.31
N GLU A 133 -22.63 2.27 11.78
CA GLU A 133 -21.92 1.72 10.64
C GLU A 133 -20.41 1.86 10.86
N GLY A 134 -19.65 0.81 10.48
CA GLY A 134 -18.20 0.84 10.65
C GLY A 134 -17.48 -0.30 9.92
N PHE A 135 -16.16 -0.12 9.75
CA PHE A 135 -15.28 -1.12 9.16
C PHE A 135 -14.99 -2.22 10.15
N LEU A 136 -15.24 -3.45 9.75
CA LEU A 136 -15.02 -4.62 10.60
C LEU A 136 -13.55 -4.97 10.70
N ASP A 137 -13.05 -4.94 11.93
CA ASP A 137 -11.74 -5.46 12.30
C ASP A 137 -11.91 -6.68 13.22
N ILE A 138 -11.49 -7.86 12.76
CA ILE A 138 -11.68 -9.13 13.46
C ILE A 138 -10.44 -9.45 14.29
N THR A 139 -10.67 -9.80 15.56
CA THR A 139 -9.60 -10.25 16.47
C THR A 139 -9.28 -11.73 16.25
N PRO A 140 -8.10 -12.22 16.71
CA PRO A 140 -7.75 -13.63 16.63
C PRO A 140 -8.76 -14.58 17.31
N ASP A 141 -9.51 -14.08 18.29
CA ASP A 141 -10.54 -14.85 19.02
C ASP A 141 -11.85 -14.97 18.21
N GLY A 142 -11.94 -14.33 17.04
CA GLY A 142 -13.06 -14.40 16.11
C GLY A 142 -14.22 -13.46 16.38
N HIS A 143 -14.18 -12.64 17.44
CA HIS A 143 -15.06 -11.47 17.58
C HIS A 143 -14.44 -10.27 16.87
N GLY A 144 -15.15 -9.16 16.74
CA GLY A 144 -14.64 -7.99 16.05
C GLY A 144 -15.11 -6.66 16.63
N TYR A 145 -14.60 -5.60 16.03
CA TYR A 145 -14.99 -4.23 16.29
C TYR A 145 -15.34 -3.52 14.98
N LEU A 146 -16.45 -2.83 14.96
CA LEU A 146 -16.80 -1.91 13.87
C LEU A 146 -16.12 -0.57 14.16
N ARG A 147 -15.20 -0.16 13.32
CA ARG A 147 -14.39 1.05 13.46
C ARG A 147 -14.90 2.14 12.53
N PRO A 148 -15.28 3.32 13.04
CA PRO A 148 -15.79 4.39 12.18
C PRO A 148 -14.80 4.92 11.14
N LYS A 149 -13.50 4.83 11.43
CA LYS A 149 -12.42 5.38 10.57
C LYS A 149 -11.25 4.44 10.33
N MET A 150 -11.46 3.12 10.40
CA MET A 150 -10.38 2.10 10.31
C MET A 150 -9.31 2.20 11.42
N ILE A 151 -9.45 3.12 12.35
CA ILE A 151 -8.53 3.37 13.48
C ILE A 151 -9.24 3.00 14.77
N PRO A 152 -8.57 2.34 15.74
CA PRO A 152 -9.14 2.09 17.06
C PRO A 152 -9.61 3.39 17.74
N SER A 153 -10.82 3.36 18.28
CA SER A 153 -11.40 4.52 18.93
C SER A 153 -12.31 4.14 20.10
N SER A 154 -12.67 5.11 20.92
CA SER A 154 -13.68 4.93 21.97
C SER A 154 -15.10 4.74 21.42
N LYS A 155 -15.29 4.99 20.11
CA LYS A 155 -16.57 4.83 19.40
C LYS A 155 -16.68 3.50 18.66
N ASP A 156 -15.72 2.59 18.87
CA ASP A 156 -15.76 1.25 18.29
C ASP A 156 -16.98 0.51 18.83
N VAL A 157 -17.61 -0.30 17.96
CA VAL A 157 -18.77 -1.10 18.33
C VAL A 157 -18.41 -2.58 18.29
N TYR A 158 -18.63 -3.28 19.40
CA TYR A 158 -18.35 -4.71 19.52
C TYR A 158 -19.34 -5.54 18.70
N ILE A 159 -18.83 -6.51 17.96
CA ILE A 159 -19.61 -7.54 17.25
C ILE A 159 -19.17 -8.93 17.69
N SER A 160 -20.14 -9.79 17.99
CA SER A 160 -19.86 -11.13 18.49
C SER A 160 -19.33 -12.08 17.40
N ALA A 161 -18.53 -13.08 17.81
CA ALA A 161 -18.03 -14.11 16.90
C ALA A 161 -19.17 -14.95 16.25
N SER A 162 -20.34 -15.05 16.90
CA SER A 162 -21.50 -15.73 16.34
C SER A 162 -22.10 -14.95 15.16
N GLN A 163 -22.20 -13.62 15.28
CA GLN A 163 -22.67 -12.74 14.18
C GLN A 163 -21.67 -12.75 13.02
N VAL A 164 -20.36 -12.65 13.31
CA VAL A 164 -19.30 -12.73 12.30
C VAL A 164 -19.43 -14.01 11.47
N ARG A 165 -19.58 -15.16 12.14
CA ARG A 165 -19.76 -16.47 11.45
C ARG A 165 -21.09 -16.59 10.72
N ARG A 166 -22.19 -16.13 11.32
CA ARG A 166 -23.54 -16.25 10.74
C ARG A 166 -23.66 -15.56 9.38
N PHE A 167 -23.09 -14.35 9.27
CA PHE A 167 -23.18 -13.54 8.06
C PHE A 167 -21.93 -13.64 7.18
N ASN A 168 -21.03 -14.61 7.45
CA ASN A 168 -19.76 -14.78 6.73
C ASN A 168 -19.00 -13.47 6.56
N LEU A 169 -18.91 -12.70 7.64
CA LEU A 169 -18.23 -11.41 7.64
C LEU A 169 -16.72 -11.57 7.59
N ARG A 170 -16.07 -10.65 6.90
CA ARG A 170 -14.62 -10.66 6.68
C ARG A 170 -14.00 -9.33 7.13
N PRO A 171 -12.71 -9.30 7.49
CA PRO A 171 -12.03 -8.04 7.79
C PRO A 171 -12.20 -7.03 6.63
N GLY A 172 -12.43 -5.77 6.97
CA GLY A 172 -12.65 -4.71 5.99
C GLY A 172 -14.09 -4.58 5.46
N ASP A 173 -15.02 -5.47 5.87
CA ASP A 173 -16.44 -5.25 5.58
C ASP A 173 -16.95 -3.98 6.25
N MET A 174 -17.72 -3.18 5.53
CA MET A 174 -18.52 -2.10 6.12
C MET A 174 -19.81 -2.71 6.63
N VAL A 175 -19.96 -2.81 7.95
CA VAL A 175 -21.11 -3.44 8.58
C VAL A 175 -21.99 -2.37 9.23
N GLY A 176 -23.27 -2.40 8.91
CA GLY A 176 -24.29 -1.50 9.47
C GLY A 176 -25.41 -2.27 10.19
N GLY A 177 -25.90 -1.69 11.27
CA GLY A 177 -26.99 -2.29 12.02
C GLY A 177 -27.31 -1.59 13.33
N GLN A 178 -28.18 -2.21 14.13
CA GLN A 178 -28.63 -1.67 15.41
C GLN A 178 -27.65 -2.04 16.52
N ALA A 179 -27.15 -1.05 17.24
CA ALA A 179 -26.28 -1.21 18.39
C ALA A 179 -26.95 -0.62 19.65
N ARG A 180 -26.63 -1.19 20.81
CA ARG A 180 -27.05 -0.70 22.12
C ARG A 180 -25.89 -0.08 22.88
N GLU A 181 -26.23 0.77 23.83
CA GLU A 181 -25.27 1.33 24.78
C GLU A 181 -24.54 0.26 25.60
N PRO A 182 -23.29 0.54 26.04
CA PRO A 182 -22.57 -0.35 26.94
C PRO A 182 -23.29 -0.57 28.27
N LYS A 183 -23.31 -1.80 28.78
CA LYS A 183 -23.74 -2.10 30.16
C LYS A 183 -22.62 -1.70 31.13
N GLU A 184 -22.93 -1.69 32.44
CA GLU A 184 -22.02 -1.24 33.52
C GLU A 184 -20.60 -1.83 33.46
N ASN A 185 -20.42 -3.06 32.89
CA ASN A 185 -19.13 -3.75 32.78
C ASN A 185 -18.59 -3.78 31.34
N GLU A 186 -19.23 -3.12 30.38
CA GLU A 186 -18.84 -3.09 28.99
C GLU A 186 -18.17 -1.75 28.64
N ARG A 187 -17.15 -1.78 27.82
CA ARG A 187 -16.43 -0.57 27.36
C ARG A 187 -16.99 0.01 26.08
N TYR A 188 -17.52 -0.85 25.22
CA TYR A 188 -17.94 -0.51 23.87
C TYR A 188 -19.42 -0.76 23.66
N TRP A 189 -20.02 -0.04 22.74
CA TRP A 189 -21.35 -0.34 22.24
C TRP A 189 -21.40 -1.77 21.71
N GLY A 190 -22.53 -2.45 21.83
CA GLY A 190 -22.71 -3.81 21.35
C GLY A 190 -23.67 -3.89 20.16
N LEU A 191 -23.22 -4.45 19.02
CA LEU A 191 -24.07 -4.66 17.87
C LEU A 191 -25.10 -5.76 18.17
N LEU A 192 -26.39 -5.43 18.14
CA LEU A 192 -27.48 -6.38 18.37
C LEU A 192 -27.89 -7.09 17.09
N LYS A 193 -28.01 -6.34 15.99
CA LYS A 193 -28.49 -6.88 14.71
C LYS A 193 -27.64 -6.34 13.57
N VAL A 194 -27.13 -7.24 12.71
CA VAL A 194 -26.51 -6.89 11.44
C VAL A 194 -27.62 -6.72 10.41
N GLU A 195 -27.68 -5.58 9.76
CA GLU A 195 -28.70 -5.25 8.73
C GLU A 195 -28.10 -5.16 7.35
N LYS A 196 -26.91 -4.53 7.23
CA LYS A 196 -26.22 -4.32 5.96
C LYS A 196 -24.77 -4.70 6.04
N VAL A 197 -24.21 -5.17 4.93
CA VAL A 197 -22.78 -5.45 4.74
C VAL A 197 -22.38 -4.90 3.37
N ASN A 198 -21.47 -3.96 3.33
CA ASN A 198 -20.99 -3.33 2.09
C ASN A 198 -22.12 -2.80 1.18
N THR A 199 -23.16 -2.19 1.76
CA THR A 199 -24.35 -1.67 1.10
C THR A 199 -25.42 -2.72 0.71
N LEU A 200 -25.13 -4.01 0.77
CA LEU A 200 -26.09 -5.11 0.54
C LEU A 200 -26.80 -5.51 1.83
N PRO A 201 -28.02 -6.09 1.75
CA PRO A 201 -28.61 -6.80 2.87
C PRO A 201 -27.68 -7.89 3.41
N ALA A 202 -27.65 -8.09 4.74
CA ALA A 202 -26.68 -9.01 5.35
C ALA A 202 -26.73 -10.45 4.83
N GLU A 203 -27.94 -10.95 4.58
CA GLU A 203 -28.17 -12.31 4.04
C GLU A 203 -27.64 -12.47 2.60
N GLU A 204 -27.78 -11.45 1.78
CA GLU A 204 -27.29 -11.43 0.39
C GLU A 204 -25.76 -11.35 0.36
N ALA A 205 -25.18 -10.51 1.20
CA ALA A 205 -23.73 -10.33 1.29
C ALA A 205 -22.98 -11.62 1.73
N ALA A 206 -23.64 -12.51 2.46
CA ALA A 206 -23.05 -13.76 2.92
C ALA A 206 -22.62 -14.72 1.76
N ASN A 207 -23.26 -14.59 0.59
CA ASN A 207 -23.05 -15.46 -0.57
C ASN A 207 -22.05 -14.90 -1.59
N ARG A 208 -21.37 -13.80 -1.30
CA ARG A 208 -20.38 -13.20 -2.22
C ARG A 208 -19.16 -14.08 -2.42
N PRO A 209 -18.51 -14.06 -3.61
CA PRO A 209 -17.29 -14.82 -3.87
C PRO A 209 -16.15 -14.37 -2.93
N ASP A 210 -15.16 -15.24 -2.77
CA ASP A 210 -13.93 -14.87 -2.06
C ASP A 210 -12.95 -14.21 -3.04
N PHE A 211 -12.28 -13.15 -2.61
CA PHE A 211 -11.29 -12.44 -3.42
C PHE A 211 -10.22 -13.36 -4.00
N ASP A 212 -9.73 -14.33 -3.20
CA ASP A 212 -8.69 -15.26 -3.63
C ASP A 212 -9.20 -16.31 -4.64
N SER A 213 -10.52 -16.45 -4.81
CA SER A 213 -11.15 -17.36 -5.79
C SER A 213 -11.36 -16.71 -7.16
N LEU A 214 -11.20 -15.40 -7.27
CA LEU A 214 -11.42 -14.66 -8.52
C LEU A 214 -10.29 -14.89 -9.53
N THR A 215 -10.65 -14.98 -10.83
CA THR A 215 -9.72 -15.22 -11.93
C THR A 215 -9.00 -13.93 -12.35
N ALA A 216 -7.68 -13.86 -12.10
CA ALA A 216 -6.87 -12.69 -12.43
C ALA A 216 -6.53 -12.62 -13.93
N VAL A 217 -6.73 -11.47 -14.56
CA VAL A 217 -6.36 -11.18 -15.94
C VAL A 217 -5.40 -9.97 -16.05
N PHE A 218 -4.77 -9.81 -17.19
CA PHE A 218 -3.90 -8.65 -17.41
C PHE A 218 -4.72 -7.36 -17.53
N PRO A 219 -4.19 -6.21 -17.04
CA PRO A 219 -4.75 -4.89 -17.34
C PRO A 219 -4.82 -4.65 -18.85
N ASP A 220 -6.01 -4.34 -19.36
CA ASP A 220 -6.31 -4.09 -20.78
C ASP A 220 -7.19 -2.85 -21.01
N GLU A 221 -7.56 -2.17 -19.92
CA GLU A 221 -8.34 -0.94 -19.93
C GLU A 221 -7.55 0.18 -19.24
N GLN A 222 -7.14 1.18 -20.03
CA GLN A 222 -6.38 2.32 -19.52
C GLN A 222 -7.24 3.22 -18.64
N LEU A 223 -6.72 3.60 -17.48
CA LEU A 223 -7.23 4.70 -16.67
C LEU A 223 -6.61 6.01 -17.18
N LYS A 224 -7.37 6.75 -17.97
CA LYS A 224 -6.91 8.04 -18.50
C LYS A 224 -6.88 9.09 -17.41
N LEU A 225 -5.72 9.70 -17.22
CA LEU A 225 -5.49 10.74 -16.23
C LEU A 225 -5.51 12.15 -16.82
N GLU A 226 -5.49 12.28 -18.14
CA GLU A 226 -5.59 13.56 -18.82
C GLU A 226 -6.89 14.27 -18.46
N THR A 227 -6.79 15.52 -17.96
CA THR A 227 -7.93 16.37 -17.57
C THR A 227 -7.86 17.73 -18.21
N GLU A 228 -6.99 18.62 -17.73
CA GLU A 228 -6.79 19.97 -18.23
C GLU A 228 -5.51 20.04 -19.08
N PRO A 229 -5.46 20.90 -20.11
CA PRO A 229 -4.27 21.04 -20.97
C PRO A 229 -3.00 21.37 -20.23
N GLU A 230 -3.11 22.13 -19.12
CA GLU A 230 -2.02 22.65 -18.29
C GLU A 230 -1.44 21.61 -17.35
N ILE A 231 -2.19 20.54 -17.00
CA ILE A 231 -1.75 19.49 -16.09
C ILE A 231 -0.91 18.47 -16.86
N LEU A 232 0.35 18.80 -17.07
CA LEU A 232 1.25 18.01 -17.91
C LEU A 232 1.66 16.69 -17.28
N SER A 233 1.68 16.58 -15.96
CA SER A 233 2.04 15.36 -15.25
C SER A 233 1.14 14.18 -15.64
N THR A 234 -0.16 14.37 -15.53
CA THR A 234 -1.18 13.35 -15.88
C THR A 234 -1.16 13.03 -17.37
N ARG A 235 -0.96 14.04 -18.22
CA ARG A 235 -0.84 13.85 -19.68
C ARG A 235 0.41 13.02 -20.03
N ILE A 236 1.54 13.27 -19.37
CA ILE A 236 2.79 12.51 -19.60
C ILE A 236 2.64 11.07 -19.12
N ILE A 237 2.03 10.84 -17.94
CA ILE A 237 1.77 9.49 -17.43
C ILE A 237 0.97 8.66 -18.42
N ASP A 238 -0.10 9.22 -18.99
CA ASP A 238 -0.95 8.54 -19.97
C ASP A 238 -0.21 8.04 -21.21
N LEU A 239 0.94 8.67 -21.55
CA LEU A 239 1.76 8.28 -22.70
C LEU A 239 2.98 7.43 -22.31
N ILE A 240 3.67 7.80 -21.22
CA ILE A 240 4.96 7.19 -20.88
C ILE A 240 4.82 6.01 -19.91
N ALA A 241 3.89 6.07 -18.97
CA ALA A 241 3.68 5.01 -17.99
C ALA A 241 2.17 4.84 -17.76
N PRO A 242 1.41 4.41 -18.80
CA PRO A 242 -0.04 4.30 -18.70
C PRO A 242 -0.46 3.35 -17.59
N ILE A 243 -1.49 3.73 -16.85
CA ILE A 243 -2.05 2.94 -15.76
C ILE A 243 -3.30 2.23 -16.27
N GLY A 244 -3.38 0.93 -16.05
CA GLY A 244 -4.57 0.14 -16.38
C GLY A 244 -5.34 -0.28 -15.14
N LYS A 245 -6.64 -0.61 -15.29
CA LYS A 245 -7.42 -1.24 -14.24
C LYS A 245 -6.76 -2.55 -13.80
N GLY A 246 -6.47 -2.68 -12.50
CA GLY A 246 -5.74 -3.84 -11.96
C GLY A 246 -4.21 -3.70 -11.98
N GLN A 247 -3.68 -2.51 -12.28
CA GLN A 247 -2.24 -2.24 -12.32
C GLN A 247 -1.59 -2.30 -10.95
N ARG A 248 -0.36 -2.85 -10.90
CA ARG A 248 0.57 -2.75 -9.76
C ARG A 248 1.64 -1.75 -10.11
N GLY A 249 1.38 -0.47 -9.84
CA GLY A 249 2.28 0.64 -10.20
C GLY A 249 3.16 1.07 -9.05
N LEU A 250 4.42 1.38 -9.37
CA LEU A 250 5.38 1.99 -8.45
C LEU A 250 5.70 3.41 -8.88
N ILE A 251 5.54 4.37 -7.98
CA ILE A 251 6.14 5.71 -8.11
C ILE A 251 7.45 5.68 -7.33
N VAL A 252 8.55 5.65 -8.05
CA VAL A 252 9.90 5.59 -7.48
C VAL A 252 10.42 7.02 -7.34
N ALA A 253 10.62 7.47 -6.11
CA ALA A 253 10.93 8.86 -5.84
C ALA A 253 12.07 9.02 -4.85
N GLN A 254 13.00 9.93 -5.18
CA GLN A 254 13.94 10.49 -4.22
C GLN A 254 13.21 11.50 -3.31
N PRO A 255 13.67 11.73 -2.07
CA PRO A 255 13.13 12.79 -1.23
C PRO A 255 13.14 14.15 -1.93
N LYS A 256 12.03 14.89 -1.87
CA LYS A 256 11.85 16.23 -2.48
C LYS A 256 11.80 16.26 -4.01
N ALA A 257 11.47 15.14 -4.66
CA ALA A 257 11.30 15.08 -6.12
C ALA A 257 9.87 15.44 -6.60
N GLY A 258 8.96 15.88 -5.73
CA GLY A 258 7.60 16.29 -6.11
C GLY A 258 6.53 15.20 -5.97
N LYS A 259 6.82 14.12 -5.21
CA LYS A 259 5.92 12.97 -4.99
C LYS A 259 4.50 13.40 -4.57
N THR A 260 4.36 14.16 -3.51
CA THR A 260 3.06 14.54 -2.91
C THR A 260 2.20 15.34 -3.88
N TRP A 261 2.82 16.27 -4.63
CA TRP A 261 2.12 17.01 -5.68
C TRP A 261 1.56 16.09 -6.77
N LEU A 262 2.36 15.15 -7.24
CA LEU A 262 1.96 14.18 -8.24
C LEU A 262 0.79 13.30 -7.78
N LEU A 263 0.82 12.82 -6.54
CA LEU A 263 -0.27 12.02 -5.98
C LEU A 263 -1.59 12.79 -5.94
N LYS A 264 -1.54 14.09 -5.63
CA LYS A 264 -2.73 14.96 -5.65
C LYS A 264 -3.30 15.09 -7.06
N GLU A 265 -2.47 15.37 -8.06
CA GLU A 265 -2.92 15.48 -9.45
C GLU A 265 -3.52 14.19 -9.99
N ILE A 266 -2.94 13.02 -9.61
CA ILE A 266 -3.52 11.71 -9.95
C ILE A 266 -4.88 11.52 -9.25
N ALA A 267 -4.98 11.84 -7.96
CA ALA A 267 -6.23 11.72 -7.19
C ALA A 267 -7.35 12.59 -7.75
N GLU A 268 -7.03 13.84 -8.12
CA GLU A 268 -7.97 14.79 -8.73
C GLU A 268 -8.40 14.31 -10.11
N ALA A 269 -7.46 13.83 -10.93
CA ALA A 269 -7.75 13.30 -12.26
C ALA A 269 -8.70 12.09 -12.20
N LEU A 270 -8.42 11.14 -11.32
CA LEU A 270 -9.27 9.97 -11.12
C LEU A 270 -10.66 10.36 -10.61
N SER A 271 -10.73 11.28 -9.64
CA SER A 271 -12.00 11.78 -9.10
C SER A 271 -12.87 12.47 -10.14
N LYS A 272 -12.24 13.11 -11.15
CA LYS A 272 -12.91 13.80 -12.24
C LYS A 272 -13.35 12.84 -13.35
N ASN A 273 -12.46 11.96 -13.76
CA ASN A 273 -12.68 11.10 -14.92
C ASN A 273 -13.46 9.82 -14.60
N TYR A 274 -13.40 9.35 -13.33
CA TYR A 274 -14.00 8.09 -12.90
C TYR A 274 -14.81 8.26 -11.59
N PRO A 275 -15.95 8.97 -11.63
CA PRO A 275 -16.75 9.26 -10.43
C PRO A 275 -17.33 8.01 -9.76
N ASP A 276 -17.50 6.91 -10.51
CA ASP A 276 -18.03 5.63 -10.00
C ASP A 276 -16.95 4.70 -9.43
N MET A 277 -15.66 5.03 -9.67
CA MET A 277 -14.54 4.26 -9.13
C MET A 277 -14.35 4.55 -7.65
N HIS A 278 -14.17 3.49 -6.86
CA HIS A 278 -13.88 3.67 -5.45
C HIS A 278 -12.40 4.03 -5.24
N LEU A 279 -12.17 5.25 -4.81
CA LEU A 279 -10.83 5.78 -4.55
C LEU A 279 -10.48 5.63 -3.07
N MET A 280 -9.27 5.15 -2.80
CA MET A 280 -8.72 5.03 -1.45
C MET A 280 -7.31 5.62 -1.39
N ALA A 281 -6.99 6.30 -0.29
CA ALA A 281 -5.62 6.64 0.06
C ALA A 281 -5.22 5.88 1.34
N VAL A 282 -4.12 5.16 1.28
CA VAL A 282 -3.52 4.44 2.41
C VAL A 282 -2.17 5.09 2.68
N LEU A 283 -2.13 5.93 3.72
CA LEU A 283 -1.00 6.81 4.03
C LEU A 283 -0.31 6.31 5.30
N ILE A 284 0.89 5.75 5.15
CA ILE A 284 1.58 5.05 6.24
C ILE A 284 2.80 5.83 6.70
N GLY A 285 2.75 6.30 7.96
CA GLY A 285 3.82 7.04 8.59
C GLY A 285 4.10 8.40 7.93
N GLU A 286 3.12 9.01 7.27
CA GLU A 286 3.27 10.31 6.62
C GLU A 286 3.04 11.48 7.61
N ARG A 287 3.40 12.68 7.19
CA ARG A 287 3.23 13.88 8.01
C ARG A 287 1.77 14.31 8.05
N PRO A 288 1.28 14.85 9.20
CA PRO A 288 -0.11 15.30 9.32
C PRO A 288 -0.56 16.29 8.24
N GLU A 289 0.33 17.21 7.85
CA GLU A 289 0.06 18.17 6.80
C GLU A 289 -0.11 17.53 5.43
N GLU A 290 0.71 16.50 5.08
CA GLU A 290 0.62 15.76 3.82
C GLU A 290 -0.65 14.90 3.78
N VAL A 291 -1.02 14.27 4.90
CA VAL A 291 -2.28 13.56 5.06
C VAL A 291 -3.47 14.48 4.81
N THR A 292 -3.45 15.68 5.39
CA THR A 292 -4.51 16.69 5.21
C THR A 292 -4.64 17.12 3.75
N GLU A 293 -3.54 17.35 3.05
CA GLU A 293 -3.54 17.74 1.64
C GLU A 293 -4.16 16.68 0.75
N ILE A 294 -3.72 15.42 0.88
CA ILE A 294 -4.26 14.30 0.09
C ILE A 294 -5.75 14.07 0.42
N THR A 295 -6.14 14.15 1.69
CA THR A 295 -7.54 13.99 2.12
C THR A 295 -8.45 15.03 1.48
N ARG A 296 -7.98 16.26 1.26
CA ARG A 296 -8.75 17.31 0.60
C ARG A 296 -8.89 17.13 -0.91
N SER A 297 -7.88 16.52 -1.54
CA SER A 297 -7.85 16.30 -2.99
C SER A 297 -8.58 15.01 -3.41
N LEU A 298 -8.68 14.03 -2.52
CA LEU A 298 -9.29 12.74 -2.82
C LEU A 298 -10.78 12.72 -2.46
N LYS A 299 -11.63 12.37 -3.41
CA LYS A 299 -13.04 12.04 -3.16
C LYS A 299 -13.17 10.54 -2.92
N GLY A 300 -12.81 10.09 -1.71
CA GLY A 300 -12.80 8.66 -1.39
C GLY A 300 -12.48 8.37 0.07
N GLU A 301 -12.18 7.12 0.39
CA GLU A 301 -11.80 6.68 1.73
C GLU A 301 -10.32 6.98 2.00
N VAL A 302 -10.01 7.48 3.20
CA VAL A 302 -8.62 7.73 3.63
C VAL A 302 -8.34 6.96 4.90
N ALA A 303 -7.37 6.07 4.83
CA ALA A 303 -6.79 5.37 5.97
C ALA A 303 -5.35 5.89 6.18
N ALA A 304 -5.11 6.55 7.28
CA ALA A 304 -3.83 7.21 7.52
C ALA A 304 -3.28 6.88 8.90
N SER A 305 -1.98 6.70 8.98
CA SER A 305 -1.19 6.68 10.20
C SER A 305 -0.07 7.72 10.10
N HIS A 306 0.23 8.36 11.23
CA HIS A 306 1.29 9.36 11.29
C HIS A 306 2.64 8.72 11.62
N PHE A 307 3.72 9.46 11.37
CA PHE A 307 5.09 8.96 11.56
C PHE A 307 5.47 8.67 13.03
N ASP A 308 4.76 9.24 13.99
CA ASP A 308 4.92 9.09 15.44
C ASP A 308 4.04 7.98 16.05
N GLU A 309 3.17 7.36 15.24
CA GLU A 309 2.37 6.22 15.69
C GLU A 309 3.18 4.91 15.75
N PRO A 310 2.83 3.99 16.66
CA PRO A 310 3.51 2.70 16.78
C PRO A 310 3.48 1.89 15.46
N PRO A 311 4.57 1.17 15.10
CA PRO A 311 4.61 0.37 13.87
C PRO A 311 3.48 -0.65 13.74
N LEU A 312 3.02 -1.23 14.85
CA LEU A 312 1.91 -2.17 14.86
C LEU A 312 0.60 -1.53 14.38
N GLU A 313 0.32 -0.29 14.80
CA GLU A 313 -0.88 0.44 14.37
C GLU A 313 -0.77 0.84 12.89
N GLN A 314 0.42 1.24 12.42
CA GLN A 314 0.68 1.54 11.01
C GLN A 314 0.36 0.33 10.12
N VAL A 315 0.82 -0.86 10.51
CA VAL A 315 0.55 -2.12 9.80
C VAL A 315 -0.94 -2.44 9.81
N ARG A 316 -1.58 -2.35 10.98
CA ARG A 316 -3.00 -2.69 11.17
C ARG A 316 -3.93 -1.84 10.31
N ILE A 317 -3.67 -0.54 10.24
CA ILE A 317 -4.42 0.39 9.38
C ILE A 317 -4.26 0.01 7.90
N ALA A 318 -3.04 -0.27 7.47
CA ALA A 318 -2.77 -0.68 6.09
C ALA A 318 -3.47 -2.01 5.74
N GLU A 319 -3.39 -3.00 6.62
CA GLU A 319 -4.05 -4.30 6.41
C GLU A 319 -5.56 -4.15 6.33
N LEU A 320 -6.18 -3.40 7.26
CA LEU A 320 -7.63 -3.20 7.26
C LEU A 320 -8.10 -2.46 6.01
N ALA A 321 -7.38 -1.43 5.57
CA ALA A 321 -7.71 -0.68 4.36
C ALA A 321 -7.58 -1.54 3.09
N LEU A 322 -6.56 -2.38 2.99
CA LEU A 322 -6.38 -3.29 1.85
C LEU A 322 -7.41 -4.42 1.85
N GLU A 323 -7.78 -4.94 3.02
CA GLU A 323 -8.91 -5.87 3.12
C GLU A 323 -10.22 -5.19 2.71
N ARG A 324 -10.46 -3.91 3.10
CA ARG A 324 -11.60 -3.13 2.61
C ARG A 324 -11.62 -3.04 1.09
N ALA A 325 -10.50 -2.76 0.45
CA ALA A 325 -10.39 -2.72 -1.01
C ALA A 325 -10.80 -4.05 -1.65
N LYS A 326 -10.34 -5.19 -1.10
CA LYS A 326 -10.73 -6.52 -1.56
C LYS A 326 -12.23 -6.78 -1.43
N ARG A 327 -12.85 -6.38 -0.31
CA ARG A 327 -14.32 -6.51 -0.09
C ARG A 327 -15.13 -5.79 -1.16
N LEU A 328 -14.65 -4.63 -1.62
CA LEU A 328 -15.31 -3.89 -2.70
C LEU A 328 -15.17 -4.59 -4.06
N VAL A 329 -14.01 -5.17 -4.33
CA VAL A 329 -13.77 -5.93 -5.57
C VAL A 329 -14.64 -7.20 -5.62
N GLU A 330 -14.86 -7.88 -4.48
CA GLU A 330 -15.79 -9.01 -4.39
C GLU A 330 -17.23 -8.63 -4.82
N LEU A 331 -17.57 -7.35 -4.75
CA LEU A 331 -18.81 -6.75 -5.25
C LEU A 331 -18.69 -6.22 -6.69
N LYS A 332 -17.66 -6.63 -7.43
CA LYS A 332 -17.38 -6.23 -8.81
C LYS A 332 -17.12 -4.73 -8.99
N LYS A 333 -16.70 -4.03 -7.94
CA LYS A 333 -16.33 -2.61 -8.03
C LYS A 333 -14.89 -2.45 -8.51
N ASP A 334 -14.64 -1.40 -9.27
CA ASP A 334 -13.29 -0.95 -9.57
C ASP A 334 -12.78 -0.10 -8.41
N VAL A 335 -11.64 -0.50 -7.86
CA VAL A 335 -11.01 0.16 -6.71
C VAL A 335 -9.61 0.63 -7.09
N PHE A 336 -9.29 1.88 -6.76
CA PHE A 336 -7.97 2.45 -6.92
C PHE A 336 -7.39 2.86 -5.56
N VAL A 337 -6.22 2.33 -5.23
CA VAL A 337 -5.52 2.60 -3.98
C VAL A 337 -4.24 3.38 -4.24
N LEU A 338 -4.15 4.57 -3.67
CA LEU A 338 -2.89 5.30 -3.51
C LEU A 338 -2.23 4.87 -2.20
N LEU A 339 -1.11 4.15 -2.28
CA LEU A 339 -0.37 3.65 -1.11
C LEU A 339 0.92 4.45 -0.90
N ASP A 340 0.93 5.33 0.06
CA ASP A 340 2.06 6.19 0.38
C ASP A 340 2.54 5.99 1.83
N SER A 341 3.65 5.29 2.10
CA SER A 341 4.53 4.64 1.14
C SER A 341 4.73 3.14 1.44
N ILE A 342 4.97 2.38 0.39
CA ILE A 342 5.39 0.97 0.49
C ILE A 342 6.65 0.84 1.35
N THR A 343 7.61 1.76 1.20
CA THR A 343 8.86 1.75 1.97
C THR A 343 8.62 1.84 3.47
N ARG A 344 7.73 2.72 3.90
CA ARG A 344 7.38 2.86 5.32
C ARG A 344 6.59 1.66 5.83
N LEU A 345 5.64 1.17 5.06
CA LEU A 345 4.90 -0.05 5.38
C LEU A 345 5.83 -1.25 5.58
N ALA A 346 6.78 -1.46 4.65
CA ALA A 346 7.76 -2.53 4.76
C ALA A 346 8.67 -2.36 6.00
N ARG A 347 9.08 -1.13 6.33
CA ARG A 347 9.82 -0.83 7.56
C ARG A 347 9.00 -1.13 8.81
N ALA A 348 7.70 -0.77 8.83
CA ALA A 348 6.80 -1.08 9.95
C ALA A 348 6.67 -2.59 10.16
N TYR A 349 6.49 -3.37 9.08
CA TYR A 349 6.52 -4.83 9.16
C TYR A 349 7.85 -5.36 9.70
N ASN A 350 8.98 -4.76 9.31
CA ASN A 350 10.30 -5.18 9.80
C ASN A 350 10.47 -4.94 11.30
N MET A 351 9.89 -3.87 11.81
CA MET A 351 9.97 -3.53 13.25
C MET A 351 9.10 -4.44 14.12
N ILE A 352 8.01 -4.99 13.61
CA ILE A 352 7.12 -5.91 14.35
C ILE A 352 7.43 -7.38 14.09
N ALA A 353 8.29 -7.68 13.10
CA ALA A 353 8.64 -9.06 12.77
C ALA A 353 9.42 -9.72 13.92
N PRO A 354 9.09 -10.98 14.27
CA PRO A 354 9.88 -11.71 15.27
C PRO A 354 11.31 -11.92 14.77
N ASP A 355 12.26 -11.88 15.68
CA ASP A 355 13.67 -12.15 15.39
C ASP A 355 13.83 -13.60 14.88
N SER A 356 13.91 -13.76 13.57
CA SER A 356 14.09 -15.08 12.92
C SER A 356 15.58 -15.50 12.81
N GLY A 357 16.50 -14.63 13.20
CA GLY A 357 17.95 -14.81 13.05
C GLY A 357 18.46 -14.81 11.60
N LYS A 358 17.57 -14.74 10.62
CA LYS A 358 17.91 -14.62 9.17
C LYS A 358 17.57 -13.23 8.69
N THR A 359 18.59 -12.42 8.48
CA THR A 359 18.43 -11.06 7.94
C THR A 359 18.91 -11.00 6.50
N LEU A 360 18.18 -10.24 5.67
CA LEU A 360 18.57 -9.81 4.34
C LEU A 360 19.53 -8.61 4.44
N SER A 361 19.98 -8.11 3.31
CA SER A 361 20.80 -6.89 3.25
C SER A 361 20.17 -5.74 4.05
N GLY A 362 21.00 -4.95 4.73
CA GLY A 362 20.54 -3.80 5.53
C GLY A 362 19.81 -4.14 6.84
N GLY A 363 19.86 -5.40 7.33
CA GLY A 363 19.20 -5.78 8.60
C GLY A 363 17.68 -5.98 8.48
N PHE A 364 17.19 -6.26 7.28
CA PHE A 364 15.78 -6.55 7.04
C PHE A 364 15.48 -8.03 7.31
N SER A 365 14.44 -8.32 8.10
CA SER A 365 13.98 -9.70 8.31
C SER A 365 13.41 -10.29 7.01
N ALA A 366 13.85 -11.50 6.64
CA ALA A 366 13.35 -12.17 5.44
C ALA A 366 11.83 -12.40 5.45
N GLY A 367 11.23 -12.56 6.64
CA GLY A 367 9.78 -12.72 6.81
C GLY A 367 8.99 -11.41 6.72
N ALA A 368 9.63 -10.27 6.96
CA ALA A 368 8.94 -8.98 7.06
C ALA A 368 8.52 -8.39 5.71
N ILE A 369 9.24 -8.71 4.62
CA ILE A 369 8.93 -8.17 3.28
C ILE A 369 7.72 -8.86 2.64
N TYR A 370 7.49 -10.13 3.01
CA TYR A 370 6.45 -10.95 2.37
C TYR A 370 5.02 -10.40 2.56
N PRO A 371 4.58 -9.97 3.77
CA PRO A 371 3.25 -9.40 3.95
C PRO A 371 3.04 -8.14 3.10
N ALA A 372 4.02 -7.24 3.05
CA ALA A 372 3.94 -6.04 2.22
C ALA A 372 3.88 -6.38 0.71
N LYS A 373 4.63 -7.39 0.24
CA LYS A 373 4.53 -7.90 -1.14
C LYS A 373 3.17 -8.52 -1.43
N LYS A 374 2.60 -9.29 -0.49
CA LYS A 374 1.26 -9.86 -0.62
C LYS A 374 0.21 -8.77 -0.74
N ALA A 375 0.31 -7.73 0.07
CA ALA A 375 -0.56 -6.57 0.05
C ALA A 375 -0.54 -5.87 -1.33
N PHE A 376 0.64 -5.52 -1.83
CA PHE A 376 0.81 -4.89 -3.16
C PHE A 376 0.45 -5.84 -4.31
N GLY A 377 0.77 -7.13 -4.17
CA GLY A 377 0.45 -8.19 -5.14
C GLY A 377 -1.04 -8.50 -5.27
N ALA A 378 -1.89 -7.98 -4.39
CA ALA A 378 -3.34 -8.10 -4.49
C ALA A 378 -3.93 -7.30 -5.66
N ALA A 379 -3.21 -6.30 -6.18
CA ALA A 379 -3.65 -5.52 -7.34
C ALA A 379 -3.77 -6.39 -8.59
N ARG A 380 -4.99 -6.53 -9.11
CA ARG A 380 -5.37 -7.37 -10.26
C ARG A 380 -6.66 -6.89 -10.88
N LYS A 381 -6.83 -7.13 -12.18
CA LYS A 381 -8.14 -7.10 -12.86
C LYS A 381 -8.71 -8.51 -12.85
N PHE A 382 -10.03 -8.64 -12.75
CA PHE A 382 -10.69 -9.94 -12.65
C PHE A 382 -11.66 -10.17 -13.82
N GLU A 383 -11.73 -11.41 -14.28
CA GLU A 383 -12.61 -11.81 -15.38
C GLU A 383 -14.08 -11.72 -15.00
N GLU A 384 -14.41 -12.01 -13.74
CA GLU A 384 -15.75 -11.93 -13.18
C GLU A 384 -16.27 -10.50 -13.02
N GLY A 385 -15.40 -9.52 -13.25
CA GLY A 385 -15.66 -8.09 -13.10
C GLY A 385 -15.04 -7.51 -11.82
N GLY A 386 -14.82 -6.19 -11.87
CA GLY A 386 -14.08 -5.46 -10.84
C GLY A 386 -12.57 -5.51 -11.00
N SER A 387 -11.91 -4.57 -10.37
CA SER A 387 -10.45 -4.48 -10.38
C SER A 387 -9.92 -3.85 -9.11
N LEU A 388 -8.71 -4.25 -8.70
CA LEU A 388 -7.93 -3.57 -7.68
C LEU A 388 -6.67 -3.01 -8.32
N THR A 389 -6.59 -1.71 -8.45
CA THR A 389 -5.38 -0.99 -8.89
C THR A 389 -4.66 -0.43 -7.67
N ILE A 390 -3.36 -0.69 -7.53
CA ILE A 390 -2.56 -0.12 -6.44
C ILE A 390 -1.40 0.66 -7.06
N LEU A 391 -1.33 1.94 -6.77
CA LEU A 391 -0.22 2.81 -7.09
C LEU A 391 0.52 3.15 -5.80
N GLY A 392 1.66 2.49 -5.59
CA GLY A 392 2.43 2.62 -4.37
C GLY A 392 3.69 3.45 -4.57
N THR A 393 4.03 4.30 -3.61
CA THR A 393 5.27 5.06 -3.65
C THR A 393 6.41 4.27 -3.01
N CYS A 394 7.57 4.33 -3.62
CA CYS A 394 8.79 3.72 -3.15
C CYS A 394 9.90 4.77 -3.04
N LEU A 395 10.48 4.91 -1.85
CA LEU A 395 11.57 5.85 -1.60
C LEU A 395 12.92 5.21 -1.98
N VAL A 396 13.73 5.94 -2.71
CA VAL A 396 15.09 5.54 -3.12
C VAL A 396 16.09 6.65 -2.81
N ASP A 397 17.38 6.31 -2.81
CA ASP A 397 18.49 7.24 -2.56
C ASP A 397 18.33 8.04 -1.25
N THR A 398 17.78 7.41 -0.23
CA THR A 398 17.63 7.99 1.11
C THR A 398 18.90 7.84 1.96
N GLY A 399 19.89 7.12 1.47
CA GLY A 399 21.07 6.69 2.23
C GLY A 399 20.81 5.45 3.09
N SER A 400 19.61 4.87 3.03
CA SER A 400 19.23 3.67 3.77
C SER A 400 19.29 2.43 2.87
N ARG A 401 20.16 1.46 3.20
CA ARG A 401 20.20 0.16 2.50
C ARG A 401 18.90 -0.64 2.60
N GLN A 402 18.07 -0.35 3.61
CA GLN A 402 16.77 -0.98 3.73
C GLN A 402 15.81 -0.50 2.62
N ASP A 403 15.85 0.77 2.27
CA ASP A 403 14.97 1.33 1.24
C ASP A 403 15.35 0.80 -0.14
N ASP A 404 16.65 0.72 -0.41
CA ASP A 404 17.15 0.13 -1.67
C ASP A 404 16.72 -1.33 -1.81
N LEU A 405 16.81 -2.12 -0.72
CA LEU A 405 16.31 -3.49 -0.70
C LEU A 405 14.80 -3.55 -0.96
N VAL A 406 14.01 -2.70 -0.28
CA VAL A 406 12.55 -2.64 -0.50
C VAL A 406 12.26 -2.36 -1.96
N TYR A 407 12.90 -1.36 -2.56
CA TYR A 407 12.70 -1.05 -3.97
C TYR A 407 13.01 -2.26 -4.87
N GLU A 408 14.18 -2.90 -4.73
CA GLU A 408 14.54 -4.06 -5.56
C GLU A 408 13.56 -5.24 -5.40
N GLU A 409 13.06 -5.47 -4.18
CA GLU A 409 12.08 -6.52 -3.91
C GLU A 409 10.69 -6.22 -4.52
N PHE A 410 10.28 -4.95 -4.55
CA PHE A 410 8.97 -4.55 -5.12
C PHE A 410 9.00 -4.34 -6.63
N LYS A 411 10.15 -3.96 -7.20
CA LYS A 411 10.37 -3.83 -8.66
C LYS A 411 9.98 -5.12 -9.40
N GLY A 412 10.37 -6.29 -8.85
CA GLY A 412 9.98 -7.58 -9.41
C GLY A 412 8.48 -7.93 -9.26
N THR A 413 7.74 -7.25 -8.38
CA THR A 413 6.31 -7.47 -8.13
C THR A 413 5.44 -6.52 -8.96
N GLY A 414 5.92 -5.30 -9.19
CA GLY A 414 5.27 -4.29 -10.02
C GLY A 414 5.24 -4.64 -11.50
N ASN A 415 4.33 -4.02 -12.22
CA ASN A 415 4.22 -4.09 -13.67
C ASN A 415 4.10 -2.70 -14.34
N MET A 416 4.34 -1.64 -13.58
CA MET A 416 4.45 -0.26 -14.03
C MET A 416 5.40 0.47 -13.08
N GLU A 417 6.31 1.27 -13.61
CA GLU A 417 7.21 2.13 -12.85
C GLU A 417 7.19 3.55 -13.40
N LEU A 418 7.06 4.52 -12.50
CA LEU A 418 7.19 5.95 -12.79
C LEU A 418 8.30 6.52 -11.90
N HIS A 419 9.39 6.92 -12.50
CA HIS A 419 10.55 7.43 -11.78
C HIS A 419 10.54 8.96 -11.72
N LEU A 420 10.76 9.51 -10.53
CA LEU A 420 10.99 10.94 -10.30
C LEU A 420 12.49 11.20 -10.10
N ASP A 421 13.00 12.22 -10.77
CA ASP A 421 14.39 12.64 -10.65
C ASP A 421 14.49 13.96 -9.85
N ARG A 422 15.21 13.90 -8.72
CA ARG A 422 15.45 15.05 -7.87
C ARG A 422 16.28 16.14 -8.56
N LYS A 423 17.21 15.78 -9.48
CA LYS A 423 18.02 16.75 -10.21
C LYS A 423 17.15 17.69 -11.05
N LEU A 424 16.13 17.13 -11.72
CA LEU A 424 15.13 17.92 -12.45
C LEU A 424 14.37 18.86 -11.50
N ALA A 425 13.92 18.33 -10.35
CA ALA A 425 13.19 19.12 -9.36
C ALA A 425 14.05 20.25 -8.76
N ASP A 426 15.34 19.99 -8.48
CA ASP A 426 16.28 21.00 -7.98
C ASP A 426 16.48 22.13 -9.03
N ARG A 427 16.40 21.81 -10.33
CA ARG A 427 16.39 22.77 -11.46
C ARG A 427 15.02 23.39 -11.76
N ARG A 428 13.99 23.06 -10.96
CA ARG A 428 12.61 23.55 -11.15
C ARG A 428 11.95 23.08 -12.46
N ILE A 429 12.37 21.94 -13.00
CA ILE A 429 11.73 21.28 -14.13
C ILE A 429 10.65 20.35 -13.58
N PHE A 430 9.38 20.69 -13.82
CA PHE A 430 8.22 19.91 -13.36
C PHE A 430 7.25 19.62 -14.51
N PRO A 431 6.68 18.40 -14.56
CA PRO A 431 6.94 17.27 -13.67
C PRO A 431 8.36 16.70 -13.86
N SER A 432 8.98 16.29 -12.75
CA SER A 432 10.38 15.85 -12.73
C SER A 432 10.54 14.35 -13.09
N PHE A 433 10.00 13.94 -14.21
CA PHE A 433 9.99 12.53 -14.62
C PHE A 433 11.32 12.11 -15.26
N GLU A 434 11.84 11.00 -14.82
CA GLU A 434 12.88 10.25 -15.51
C GLU A 434 12.20 9.33 -16.54
N LEU A 435 12.14 9.80 -17.78
CA LEU A 435 11.29 9.23 -18.84
C LEU A 435 11.76 7.87 -19.33
N VAL A 436 13.08 7.63 -19.38
CA VAL A 436 13.66 6.37 -19.90
C VAL A 436 13.37 5.19 -18.98
N ARG A 437 13.49 5.42 -17.67
CA ARG A 437 13.26 4.38 -16.67
C ARG A 437 11.77 4.15 -16.38
N SER A 438 10.91 5.06 -16.84
CA SER A 438 9.46 4.98 -16.63
C SER A 438 8.79 4.18 -17.74
N GLY A 439 7.81 3.34 -17.37
CA GLY A 439 7.07 2.56 -18.34
C GLY A 439 6.10 1.56 -17.70
N THR A 440 5.27 0.97 -18.54
CA THR A 440 4.27 -0.03 -18.15
C THR A 440 4.48 -1.31 -18.95
N ARG A 441 4.54 -2.44 -18.26
CA ARG A 441 4.63 -3.76 -18.89
C ARG A 441 3.28 -4.10 -19.53
N GLY A 442 3.29 -4.44 -20.80
CA GLY A 442 2.09 -4.75 -21.56
C GLY A 442 1.33 -3.48 -21.99
N GLU A 443 2.04 -2.35 -22.15
CA GLU A 443 1.47 -1.05 -22.55
C GLU A 443 0.73 -1.10 -23.91
N GLU A 444 1.04 -2.09 -24.77
CA GLU A 444 0.33 -2.33 -26.03
C GLU A 444 -1.17 -2.59 -25.83
N LYS A 445 -1.55 -3.21 -24.70
CA LYS A 445 -2.96 -3.47 -24.38
C LYS A 445 -3.70 -2.20 -23.92
N LEU A 446 -2.97 -1.22 -23.41
CA LEU A 446 -3.52 0.02 -22.87
C LEU A 446 -3.52 1.14 -23.89
N LEU A 447 -2.47 1.25 -24.71
CA LEU A 447 -2.29 2.34 -25.67
C LEU A 447 -3.06 2.13 -26.98
N GLY A 448 -3.31 0.87 -27.38
CA GLY A 448 -4.00 0.54 -28.63
C GLY A 448 -3.39 1.26 -29.84
N ASP A 449 -4.19 1.99 -30.60
CA ASP A 449 -3.75 2.71 -31.82
C ASP A 449 -2.71 3.81 -31.56
N ARG A 450 -2.51 4.22 -30.31
CA ARG A 450 -1.48 5.21 -29.92
C ARG A 450 -0.09 4.62 -29.77
N LEU A 451 0.04 3.30 -29.68
CA LEU A 451 1.28 2.61 -29.37
C LEU A 451 2.44 2.99 -30.30
N GLU A 452 2.24 2.94 -31.62
CA GLU A 452 3.31 3.25 -32.58
C GLU A 452 3.84 4.66 -32.42
N LYS A 453 2.97 5.63 -32.18
CA LYS A 453 3.34 7.04 -31.98
C LYS A 453 4.09 7.25 -30.68
N VAL A 454 3.68 6.54 -29.62
CA VAL A 454 4.38 6.56 -28.33
C VAL A 454 5.77 5.93 -28.45
N ILE A 455 5.92 4.84 -29.21
CA ILE A 455 7.24 4.25 -29.49
C ILE A 455 8.13 5.23 -30.25
N GLN A 456 7.58 5.94 -31.26
CA GLN A 456 8.32 6.97 -31.99
C GLN A 456 8.75 8.11 -31.06
N LEU A 457 7.84 8.57 -30.20
CA LEU A 457 8.14 9.58 -29.18
C LEU A 457 9.29 9.14 -28.28
N ARG A 458 9.25 7.93 -27.74
CA ARG A 458 10.33 7.39 -26.88
C ARG A 458 11.67 7.38 -27.61
N ARG A 459 11.70 6.89 -28.86
CA ARG A 459 12.94 6.86 -29.67
C ARG A 459 13.51 8.26 -29.92
N MET A 460 12.65 9.26 -30.15
CA MET A 460 13.08 10.65 -30.29
C MET A 460 13.66 11.22 -28.99
N LEU A 461 13.03 10.88 -27.87
CA LEU A 461 13.48 11.33 -26.56
C LEU A 461 14.79 10.65 -26.13
N ASP A 462 15.04 9.40 -26.52
CA ASP A 462 16.26 8.65 -26.17
C ASP A 462 17.54 9.22 -26.78
N LEU A 463 17.42 10.06 -27.82
CA LEU A 463 18.56 10.74 -28.44
C LEU A 463 19.09 11.92 -27.62
N LEU A 464 18.38 12.34 -26.57
CA LEU A 464 18.68 13.52 -25.76
C LEU A 464 19.13 13.14 -24.36
N ASP A 465 19.85 14.02 -23.70
CA ASP A 465 20.15 13.90 -22.26
C ASP A 465 18.88 14.06 -21.42
N ASN A 466 18.89 13.53 -20.18
CA ASN A 466 17.70 13.45 -19.33
C ASN A 466 17.03 14.82 -19.13
N ASP A 467 17.80 15.85 -18.88
CA ASP A 467 17.29 17.20 -18.63
C ASP A 467 16.65 17.80 -19.88
N GLU A 468 17.36 17.73 -21.02
CA GLU A 468 16.88 18.23 -22.32
C GLU A 468 15.65 17.49 -22.81
N ARG A 469 15.62 16.17 -22.60
CA ARG A 469 14.50 15.27 -22.94
C ARG A 469 13.22 15.72 -22.26
N THR A 470 13.26 15.92 -20.95
CA THR A 470 12.09 16.29 -20.15
C THR A 470 11.63 17.71 -20.46
N GLU A 471 12.55 18.68 -20.60
CA GLU A 471 12.22 20.03 -21.01
C GLU A 471 11.60 20.09 -22.42
N LEU A 472 12.16 19.37 -23.38
CA LEU A 472 11.63 19.30 -24.73
C LEU A 472 10.20 18.75 -24.75
N LEU A 473 9.96 17.65 -24.02
CA LEU A 473 8.62 17.05 -23.93
C LEU A 473 7.62 18.05 -23.34
N ILE A 474 7.95 18.66 -22.21
CA ILE A 474 7.13 19.68 -21.55
C ILE A 474 6.82 20.84 -22.50
N ASN A 475 7.83 21.38 -23.17
CA ASN A 475 7.69 22.53 -24.04
C ASN A 475 6.86 22.22 -25.30
N LYS A 476 6.95 21.00 -25.83
CA LYS A 476 6.10 20.57 -26.94
C LYS A 476 4.67 20.32 -26.50
N MET A 477 4.45 19.66 -25.35
CA MET A 477 3.11 19.39 -24.84
C MET A 477 2.35 20.64 -24.42
N LYS A 478 3.02 21.69 -23.92
CA LYS A 478 2.41 22.99 -23.61
C LYS A 478 1.77 23.69 -24.82
N LYS A 479 2.19 23.34 -26.05
CA LYS A 479 1.65 23.89 -27.30
C LYS A 479 0.38 23.19 -27.77
N THR A 480 -0.04 22.13 -27.10
CA THR A 480 -1.16 21.28 -27.48
C THR A 480 -2.18 21.16 -26.36
N LYS A 481 -3.45 21.04 -26.70
CA LYS A 481 -4.55 20.96 -25.74
C LYS A 481 -4.82 19.54 -25.25
N SER A 482 -4.36 18.51 -25.99
CA SER A 482 -4.59 17.11 -25.63
C SER A 482 -3.46 16.21 -26.11
N ASN A 483 -3.39 15.01 -25.55
CA ASN A 483 -2.43 13.98 -25.95
C ASN A 483 -2.66 13.53 -27.41
N ASP A 484 -3.90 13.48 -27.86
CA ASP A 484 -4.22 13.12 -29.26
C ASP A 484 -3.78 14.21 -30.25
N GLU A 485 -3.87 15.47 -29.87
CA GLU A 485 -3.33 16.59 -30.67
C GLU A 485 -1.80 16.52 -30.70
N PHE A 486 -1.18 16.33 -29.54
CA PHE A 486 0.27 16.19 -29.41
C PHE A 486 0.84 15.05 -30.29
N LEU A 487 0.23 13.88 -30.23
CA LEU A 487 0.64 12.71 -31.05
C LEU A 487 0.39 12.91 -32.56
N ARG A 488 -0.61 13.71 -32.96
CA ARG A 488 -0.82 14.07 -34.37
C ARG A 488 0.24 15.04 -34.88
N ASP A 489 0.65 15.98 -34.05
CA ASP A 489 1.67 16.95 -34.44
C ASP A 489 3.08 16.33 -34.53
N LEU A 490 3.38 15.34 -33.70
CA LEU A 490 4.61 14.55 -33.84
C LEU A 490 4.70 13.86 -35.20
N SER A 491 3.58 13.38 -35.75
CA SER A 491 3.55 12.68 -37.03
C SER A 491 3.80 13.60 -38.24
N LYS A 492 3.76 14.94 -38.07
CA LYS A 492 4.02 15.92 -39.13
C LYS A 492 5.49 16.34 -39.22
N VAL A 493 6.28 16.02 -38.21
CA VAL A 493 7.69 16.46 -38.07
C VAL A 493 8.66 15.32 -38.42
N GLY A 494 8.20 14.09 -38.57
CA GLY A 494 8.94 12.92 -39.05
C GLY A 494 8.58 12.66 -40.51
#